data_54c72b77582170913295978e3bba50c6
#
_entry.id   54c72b77582170913295978e3bba50c6
#
_cell.length_a   1.000
_cell.length_b   1.000
_cell.length_c   1.000
_cell.angle_alpha   90.00
_cell.angle_beta   90.00
_cell.angle_gamma   90.00
#
_symmetry.space_group_name_H-M   'P 1'
#
loop_
_entity.id
_entity.type
_entity.pdbx_description
1 polymer ?
#
loop_
_entity_poly.entity_id
_entity_poly.type
_entity_poly.pdbx_seq_one_letter_code
_entity_poly.pdbx_strand_id
1 'polypeptide(L)'
;DLTDSASIQAAVAEVLARTDGRLEALLNNGAYGQPGAVEDLSREALREQFETNLFGTQELTNLLLPVMRQHGAGRIVYISSVLGLVAFPYRGAYVASKFALEGLADTLRLELCGSGIAVCLIEPGPILSRFRDNAYRAYQRHIRAETSSHRDKYVAMEARLTKVGPAA
;
A
#
# COMPACT_ATOMS: atom_id res chain seq x y z
N ASP A 1 6.43 9.54 7.04
CA ASP A 1 6.86 8.25 6.51
C ASP A 1 6.02 7.13 7.13
N LEU A 2 5.45 6.24 6.31
CA LEU A 2 4.62 5.12 6.78
C LEU A 2 5.44 3.95 7.38
N THR A 3 6.75 3.99 7.26
CA THR A 3 7.64 2.97 7.87
C THR A 3 8.20 3.42 9.22
N ASP A 4 7.77 4.57 9.71
CA ASP A 4 8.26 5.19 10.96
C ASP A 4 7.07 5.64 11.82
N SER A 5 6.81 4.90 12.90
CA SER A 5 5.73 5.18 13.85
C SER A 5 5.84 6.60 14.46
N ALA A 6 7.04 7.11 14.72
CA ALA A 6 7.19 8.46 15.24
C ALA A 6 6.75 9.51 14.21
N SER A 7 7.08 9.30 12.93
CA SER A 7 6.61 10.15 11.82
C SER A 7 5.08 10.09 11.65
N ILE A 8 4.48 8.90 11.79
CA ILE A 8 3.02 8.73 11.72
C ILE A 8 2.35 9.49 12.89
N GLN A 9 2.82 9.30 14.11
CA GLN A 9 2.28 9.97 15.30
C GLN A 9 2.39 11.50 15.21
N ALA A 10 3.54 12.01 14.76
CA ALA A 10 3.73 13.44 14.55
C ALA A 10 2.77 14.02 13.51
N ALA A 11 2.55 13.30 12.39
CA ALA A 11 1.60 13.71 11.36
C ALA A 11 0.16 13.71 11.86
N VAL A 12 -0.24 12.71 12.66
CA VAL A 12 -1.56 12.66 13.29
C VAL A 12 -1.75 13.85 14.25
N ALA A 13 -0.78 14.11 15.11
CA ALA A 13 -0.84 15.23 16.05
C ALA A 13 -0.99 16.58 15.32
N GLU A 14 -0.23 16.77 14.23
CA GLU A 14 -0.30 18.00 13.42
C GLU A 14 -1.67 18.15 12.75
N VAL A 15 -2.21 17.08 12.14
CA VAL A 15 -3.53 17.12 11.51
C VAL A 15 -4.61 17.46 12.53
N LEU A 16 -4.63 16.81 13.68
CA LEU A 16 -5.63 17.04 14.71
C LEU A 16 -5.55 18.45 15.30
N ALA A 17 -4.35 19.00 15.46
CA ALA A 17 -4.17 20.39 15.90
C ALA A 17 -4.72 21.41 14.88
N ARG A 18 -4.58 21.14 13.58
CA ARG A 18 -5.09 22.01 12.49
C ARG A 18 -6.58 21.90 12.28
N THR A 19 -7.20 20.83 12.69
CA THR A 19 -8.62 20.53 12.45
C THR A 19 -9.48 20.63 13.72
N ASP A 20 -8.95 21.17 14.81
CA ASP A 20 -9.60 21.19 16.12
C ASP A 20 -10.11 19.80 16.55
N GLY A 21 -9.29 18.77 16.30
CA GLY A 21 -9.61 17.39 16.63
C GLY A 21 -10.71 16.77 15.75
N ARG A 22 -10.99 17.31 14.58
CA ARG A 22 -12.01 16.78 13.66
C ARG A 22 -11.37 16.16 12.42
N LEU A 23 -11.92 15.02 12.00
CA LEU A 23 -11.51 14.35 10.76
C LEU A 23 -12.72 13.69 10.11
N GLU A 24 -13.09 14.16 8.94
CA GLU A 24 -14.24 13.63 8.18
C GLU A 24 -13.85 12.43 7.33
N ALA A 25 -12.63 12.43 6.78
CA ALA A 25 -12.16 11.35 5.91
C ALA A 25 -10.65 11.12 6.04
N LEU A 26 -10.26 9.85 5.91
CA LEU A 26 -8.87 9.40 5.76
C LEU A 26 -8.72 8.69 4.42
N LEU A 27 -7.81 9.17 3.57
CA LEU A 27 -7.43 8.51 2.33
C LEU A 27 -6.05 7.86 2.48
N ASN A 28 -6.02 6.55 2.63
CA ASN A 28 -4.81 5.73 2.67
C ASN A 28 -4.31 5.45 1.25
N ASN A 29 -3.44 6.31 0.72
CA ASN A 29 -2.91 6.24 -0.65
C ASN A 29 -1.40 5.95 -0.72
N GLY A 30 -0.70 5.89 0.41
CA GLY A 30 0.73 5.61 0.46
C GLY A 30 1.04 4.16 0.15
N ALA A 31 1.69 3.89 -0.99
CA ALA A 31 2.08 2.53 -1.38
C ALA A 31 3.19 2.54 -2.43
N TYR A 32 3.89 1.42 -2.52
CA TYR A 32 4.76 1.09 -3.65
C TYR A 32 4.64 -0.39 -4.00
N GLY A 33 5.26 -0.82 -5.10
CA GLY A 33 5.27 -2.22 -5.50
C GLY A 33 6.69 -2.76 -5.61
N GLN A 34 6.98 -3.87 -4.93
CA GLN A 34 8.21 -4.64 -5.06
C GLN A 34 8.06 -5.67 -6.18
N PRO A 35 8.73 -5.50 -7.33
CA PRO A 35 8.76 -6.52 -8.38
C PRO A 35 9.74 -7.64 -8.00
N GLY A 36 9.49 -8.83 -8.53
CA GLY A 36 10.37 -9.99 -8.39
C GLY A 36 9.62 -11.30 -8.47
N ALA A 37 10.30 -12.36 -8.93
CA ALA A 37 9.81 -13.73 -8.79
C ALA A 37 9.71 -14.06 -7.31
N VAL A 38 8.71 -14.82 -6.92
CA VAL A 38 8.45 -15.11 -5.49
C VAL A 38 9.65 -15.78 -4.82
N GLU A 39 10.34 -16.66 -5.52
CA GLU A 39 11.52 -17.36 -5.01
C GLU A 39 12.76 -16.44 -4.84
N ASP A 40 12.79 -15.28 -5.52
CA ASP A 40 13.87 -14.30 -5.42
C ASP A 40 13.60 -13.21 -4.35
N LEU A 41 12.39 -13.20 -3.77
CA LEU A 41 12.03 -12.22 -2.74
C LEU A 41 12.64 -12.60 -1.40
N SER A 42 13.56 -11.79 -0.92
CA SER A 42 14.10 -11.94 0.42
C SER A 42 13.04 -11.61 1.48
N ARG A 43 13.27 -12.10 2.71
CA ARG A 43 12.43 -11.72 3.87
C ARG A 43 12.42 -10.20 4.10
N GLU A 44 13.53 -9.53 3.85
CA GLU A 44 13.66 -8.08 3.96
C GLU A 44 12.80 -7.36 2.95
N ALA A 45 12.86 -7.74 1.67
CA ALA A 45 12.01 -7.19 0.62
C ALA A 45 10.51 -7.35 0.93
N LEU A 46 10.10 -8.51 1.45
CA LEU A 46 8.73 -8.75 1.88
C LEU A 46 8.35 -7.85 3.07
N ARG A 47 9.21 -7.73 4.07
CA ARG A 47 8.95 -6.87 5.24
C ARG A 47 8.79 -5.42 4.82
N GLU A 48 9.72 -4.85 4.05
CA GLU A 48 9.63 -3.45 3.59
C GLU A 48 8.34 -3.20 2.79
N GLN A 49 7.91 -4.16 1.95
CA GLN A 49 6.66 -4.05 1.21
C GLN A 49 5.46 -3.97 2.16
N PHE A 50 5.44 -4.81 3.20
CA PHE A 50 4.34 -4.85 4.16
C PHE A 50 4.39 -3.67 5.14
N GLU A 51 5.58 -3.23 5.56
CA GLU A 51 5.73 -2.04 6.41
C GLU A 51 5.02 -0.82 5.81
N THR A 52 5.30 -0.53 4.52
CA THR A 52 4.68 0.62 3.86
C THR A 52 3.19 0.37 3.54
N ASN A 53 2.88 -0.77 2.88
CA ASN A 53 1.57 -0.96 2.25
C ASN A 53 0.49 -1.43 3.23
N LEU A 54 0.87 -1.97 4.39
CA LEU A 54 -0.06 -2.55 5.35
C LEU A 54 0.14 -1.99 6.76
N PHE A 55 1.30 -2.18 7.38
CA PHE A 55 1.47 -1.89 8.81
C PHE A 55 1.37 -0.41 9.10
N GLY A 56 2.11 0.45 8.39
CA GLY A 56 2.03 1.89 8.59
C GLY A 56 0.66 2.47 8.21
N THR A 57 0.04 1.93 7.15
CA THR A 57 -1.32 2.29 6.74
C THR A 57 -2.34 1.94 7.84
N GLN A 58 -2.21 0.77 8.45
CA GLN A 58 -3.11 0.34 9.53
C GLN A 58 -2.83 1.10 10.83
N GLU A 59 -1.57 1.37 11.18
CA GLU A 59 -1.22 2.20 12.33
C GLU A 59 -1.84 3.61 12.21
N LEU A 60 -1.69 4.26 11.06
CA LEU A 60 -2.31 5.57 10.81
C LEU A 60 -3.83 5.52 10.98
N THR A 61 -4.47 4.48 10.46
CA THR A 61 -5.92 4.28 10.59
C THR A 61 -6.31 4.11 12.06
N ASN A 62 -5.59 3.29 12.81
CA ASN A 62 -5.87 3.04 14.23
C ASN A 62 -5.74 4.29 15.09
N LEU A 63 -4.80 5.18 14.77
CA LEU A 63 -4.62 6.43 15.49
C LEU A 63 -5.72 7.45 15.22
N LEU A 64 -6.32 7.44 14.03
CA LEU A 64 -7.37 8.39 13.63
C LEU A 64 -8.78 7.87 13.86
N LEU A 65 -8.98 6.56 13.94
CA LEU A 65 -10.29 5.94 14.15
C LEU A 65 -11.01 6.40 15.43
N PRO A 66 -10.33 6.57 16.59
CA PRO A 66 -10.97 7.08 17.81
C PRO A 66 -11.59 8.47 17.62
N VAL A 67 -10.95 9.33 16.82
CA VAL A 67 -11.45 10.67 16.49
C VAL A 67 -12.77 10.60 15.73
N MET A 68 -12.84 9.75 14.71
CA MET A 68 -14.07 9.51 13.95
C MET A 68 -15.17 8.91 14.83
N ARG A 69 -14.84 7.98 15.74
CA ARG A 69 -15.78 7.39 16.69
C ARG A 69 -16.37 8.44 17.64
N GLN A 70 -15.56 9.38 18.12
CA GLN A 70 -15.99 10.46 18.99
C GLN A 70 -17.04 11.34 18.31
N HIS A 71 -16.93 11.54 17.01
CA HIS A 71 -17.87 12.34 16.22
C HIS A 71 -19.04 11.52 15.65
N GLY A 72 -19.03 10.20 15.80
CA GLY A 72 -20.07 9.31 15.29
C GLY A 72 -20.19 9.31 13.75
N ALA A 73 -19.18 9.79 13.04
CA ALA A 73 -19.17 9.87 11.58
C ALA A 73 -17.72 9.87 11.05
N GLY A 74 -17.52 9.29 9.88
CA GLY A 74 -16.23 9.30 9.20
C GLY A 74 -16.21 8.43 7.95
N ARG A 75 -15.15 8.59 7.18
CA ARG A 75 -14.90 7.76 6.00
C ARG A 75 -13.43 7.38 5.92
N ILE A 76 -13.15 6.09 5.85
CA ILE A 76 -11.82 5.54 5.62
C ILE A 76 -11.80 4.97 4.21
N VAL A 77 -10.88 5.45 3.38
CA VAL A 77 -10.70 4.99 2.01
C VAL A 77 -9.31 4.38 1.88
N TYR A 78 -9.25 3.14 1.46
CA TYR A 78 -7.99 2.46 1.14
C TYR A 78 -7.82 2.38 -0.38
N ILE A 79 -6.68 2.84 -0.87
CA ILE A 79 -6.29 2.60 -2.26
C ILE A 79 -5.62 1.23 -2.34
N SER A 80 -6.40 0.25 -2.74
CA SER A 80 -5.96 -1.10 -3.02
C SER A 80 -5.40 -1.23 -4.45
N SER A 81 -5.79 -2.23 -5.18
CA SER A 81 -5.43 -2.49 -6.58
C SER A 81 -6.29 -3.62 -7.11
N VAL A 82 -6.48 -3.70 -8.43
CA VAL A 82 -6.94 -4.96 -9.07
C VAL A 82 -6.08 -6.16 -8.66
N LEU A 83 -4.81 -5.92 -8.30
CA LEU A 83 -3.90 -6.94 -7.76
C LEU A 83 -4.13 -7.26 -6.27
N GLY A 84 -5.12 -6.67 -5.65
CA GLY A 84 -5.69 -7.12 -4.37
C GLY A 84 -6.74 -8.22 -4.55
N LEU A 85 -7.21 -8.44 -5.78
CA LEU A 85 -8.25 -9.42 -6.12
C LEU A 85 -7.73 -10.55 -7.01
N VAL A 86 -6.65 -10.30 -7.77
CA VAL A 86 -6.06 -11.30 -8.69
C VAL A 86 -4.53 -11.33 -8.57
N ALA A 87 -3.95 -12.51 -8.76
CA ALA A 87 -2.49 -12.66 -8.79
C ALA A 87 -1.91 -12.28 -10.16
N PHE A 88 -0.66 -11.79 -10.15
CA PHE A 88 0.07 -11.48 -11.36
C PHE A 88 1.55 -11.87 -11.24
N PRO A 89 2.16 -12.50 -12.27
CA PRO A 89 3.56 -12.91 -12.23
C PRO A 89 4.51 -11.76 -11.91
N TYR A 90 5.55 -12.05 -11.13
CA TYR A 90 6.59 -11.09 -10.72
C TYR A 90 6.08 -9.90 -9.90
N ARG A 91 4.91 -10.04 -9.26
CA ARG A 91 4.30 -9.03 -8.38
C ARG A 91 3.93 -9.61 -7.01
N GLY A 92 4.49 -10.78 -6.64
CA GLY A 92 4.07 -11.55 -5.47
C GLY A 92 4.05 -10.76 -4.16
N ALA A 93 5.09 -9.98 -3.86
CA ALA A 93 5.12 -9.15 -2.65
C ALA A 93 4.00 -8.09 -2.63
N TYR A 94 3.80 -7.40 -3.75
CA TYR A 94 2.76 -6.39 -3.88
C TYR A 94 1.36 -7.01 -3.84
N VAL A 95 1.13 -8.08 -4.59
CA VAL A 95 -0.12 -8.87 -4.56
C VAL A 95 -0.46 -9.27 -3.13
N ALA A 96 0.47 -9.92 -2.43
CA ALA A 96 0.26 -10.34 -1.04
C ALA A 96 -0.10 -9.18 -0.12
N SER A 97 0.57 -8.02 -0.25
CA SER A 97 0.27 -6.84 0.57
C SER A 97 -1.13 -6.28 0.28
N LYS A 98 -1.57 -6.30 -1.00
CA LYS A 98 -2.90 -5.80 -1.36
C LYS A 98 -4.02 -6.79 -0.99
N PHE A 99 -3.83 -8.09 -1.13
CA PHE A 99 -4.76 -9.09 -0.59
C PHE A 99 -4.92 -8.97 0.93
N ALA A 100 -3.81 -8.74 1.65
CA ALA A 100 -3.87 -8.51 3.09
C ALA A 100 -4.65 -7.23 3.44
N LEU A 101 -4.45 -6.14 2.66
CA LEU A 101 -5.17 -4.88 2.83
C LEU A 101 -6.68 -5.05 2.58
N GLU A 102 -7.07 -5.79 1.54
CA GLU A 102 -8.49 -6.12 1.27
C GLU A 102 -9.12 -6.83 2.47
N GLY A 103 -8.48 -7.88 2.98
CA GLY A 103 -8.97 -8.62 4.13
C GLY A 103 -9.11 -7.76 5.40
N LEU A 104 -8.13 -6.90 5.69
CA LEU A 104 -8.21 -5.97 6.82
C LEU A 104 -9.32 -4.93 6.64
N ALA A 105 -9.44 -4.33 5.47
CA ALA A 105 -10.45 -3.31 5.20
C ALA A 105 -11.86 -3.89 5.25
N ASP A 106 -12.08 -5.08 4.70
CA ASP A 106 -13.38 -5.76 4.76
C ASP A 106 -13.76 -6.12 6.20
N THR A 107 -12.81 -6.64 6.98
CA THR A 107 -13.03 -6.94 8.39
C THR A 107 -13.37 -5.66 9.16
N LEU A 108 -12.61 -4.59 8.99
CA LEU A 108 -12.86 -3.31 9.63
C LEU A 108 -14.24 -2.74 9.25
N ARG A 109 -14.67 -2.91 8.00
CA ARG A 109 -16.02 -2.50 7.53
C ARG A 109 -17.12 -3.20 8.31
N LEU A 110 -16.96 -4.51 8.56
CA LEU A 110 -17.92 -5.28 9.36
C LEU A 110 -17.93 -4.85 10.83
N GLU A 111 -16.76 -4.62 11.41
CA GLU A 111 -16.59 -4.19 12.81
C GLU A 111 -17.12 -2.77 13.07
N LEU A 112 -17.14 -1.91 12.05
CA LEU A 112 -17.65 -0.54 12.12
C LEU A 112 -19.13 -0.41 11.73
N CYS A 113 -19.82 -1.52 11.47
CA CYS A 113 -21.23 -1.50 11.16
C CYS A 113 -22.04 -0.80 12.27
N GLY A 114 -22.87 0.17 11.90
CA GLY A 114 -23.68 0.96 12.85
C GLY A 114 -22.93 2.08 13.57
N SER A 115 -21.63 2.27 13.36
CA SER A 115 -20.83 3.32 14.03
C SER A 115 -20.93 4.70 13.37
N GLY A 116 -21.53 4.81 12.18
CA GLY A 116 -21.50 6.01 11.35
C GLY A 116 -20.20 6.20 10.53
N ILE A 117 -19.25 5.27 10.66
CA ILE A 117 -17.98 5.32 9.95
C ILE A 117 -18.03 4.34 8.77
N ALA A 118 -17.81 4.86 7.54
CA ALA A 118 -17.78 4.05 6.33
C ALA A 118 -16.34 3.64 5.96
N VAL A 119 -16.15 2.39 5.54
CA VAL A 119 -14.88 1.90 4.99
C VAL A 119 -15.07 1.58 3.51
N CYS A 120 -14.21 2.13 2.66
CA CYS A 120 -14.23 1.97 1.22
C CYS A 120 -12.88 1.47 0.72
N LEU A 121 -12.90 0.60 -0.28
CA LEU A 121 -11.74 0.19 -1.06
C LEU A 121 -11.89 0.78 -2.47
N ILE A 122 -10.77 1.16 -3.06
CA ILE A 122 -10.66 1.53 -4.48
C ILE A 122 -9.57 0.64 -5.06
N GLU A 123 -9.90 -0.10 -6.13
CA GLU A 123 -9.02 -1.08 -6.76
C GLU A 123 -8.57 -0.61 -8.16
N PRO A 124 -7.64 0.36 -8.25
CA PRO A 124 -7.21 0.88 -9.54
C PRO A 124 -6.53 -0.18 -10.39
N GLY A 125 -6.78 -0.11 -11.69
CA GLY A 125 -5.96 -0.74 -12.71
C GLY A 125 -4.66 0.03 -12.96
N PRO A 126 -4.02 -0.15 -14.12
CA PRO A 126 -2.82 0.59 -14.50
C PRO A 126 -3.09 2.09 -14.62
N ILE A 127 -2.39 2.91 -13.83
CA ILE A 127 -2.49 4.38 -13.85
C ILE A 127 -1.11 4.97 -14.13
N LEU A 128 -1.06 6.02 -14.94
CA LEU A 128 0.16 6.79 -15.15
C LEU A 128 0.51 7.58 -13.87
N SER A 129 1.60 7.19 -13.23
CA SER A 129 2.06 7.79 -11.98
C SER A 129 3.54 7.47 -11.73
N ARG A 130 4.10 8.00 -10.65
CA ARG A 130 5.47 7.68 -10.21
C ARG A 130 5.60 6.27 -9.58
N PHE A 131 4.53 5.49 -9.55
CA PHE A 131 4.53 4.12 -9.00
C PHE A 131 5.57 3.23 -9.70
N ARG A 132 5.70 3.38 -11.02
CA ARG A 132 6.68 2.62 -11.81
C ARG A 132 8.12 2.95 -11.43
N ASP A 133 8.45 4.22 -11.22
CA ASP A 133 9.78 4.66 -10.80
C ASP A 133 10.13 4.12 -9.41
N ASN A 134 9.17 4.14 -8.50
CA ASN A 134 9.34 3.59 -7.15
C ASN A 134 9.53 2.06 -7.20
N ALA A 135 8.76 1.37 -8.05
CA ALA A 135 8.91 -0.07 -8.25
C ALA A 135 10.29 -0.42 -8.86
N TYR A 136 10.82 0.40 -9.77
CA TYR A 136 12.15 0.19 -10.34
C TYR A 136 13.25 0.34 -9.29
N ARG A 137 13.17 1.35 -8.42
CA ARG A 137 14.12 1.52 -7.31
C ARG A 137 14.10 0.33 -6.34
N ALA A 138 12.91 -0.18 -6.02
CA ALA A 138 12.75 -1.36 -5.18
C ALA A 138 13.34 -2.62 -5.85
N TYR A 139 13.11 -2.78 -7.16
CA TYR A 139 13.72 -3.84 -7.95
C TYR A 139 15.25 -3.81 -7.86
N GLN A 140 15.86 -2.65 -8.14
CA GLN A 140 17.33 -2.49 -8.10
C GLN A 140 17.91 -2.78 -6.71
N ARG A 141 17.17 -2.47 -5.64
CA ARG A 141 17.63 -2.70 -4.26
C ARG A 141 17.63 -4.18 -3.89
N HIS A 142 16.59 -4.91 -4.25
CA HIS A 142 16.32 -6.24 -3.67
C HIS A 142 16.52 -7.41 -4.62
N ILE A 143 16.50 -7.20 -5.94
CA ILE A 143 16.56 -8.31 -6.90
C ILE A 143 17.97 -8.43 -7.50
N ARG A 144 18.51 -9.65 -7.45
CA ARG A 144 19.78 -10.03 -8.08
C ARG A 144 19.49 -10.80 -9.37
N ALA A 145 19.10 -10.06 -10.41
CA ALA A 145 18.64 -10.64 -11.67
C ALA A 145 19.70 -11.54 -12.34
N GLU A 146 20.98 -11.22 -12.18
CA GLU A 146 22.10 -11.90 -12.84
C GLU A 146 22.24 -13.37 -12.40
N THR A 147 21.86 -13.67 -11.15
CA THR A 147 22.00 -15.01 -10.55
C THR A 147 20.66 -15.76 -10.49
N SER A 148 19.58 -15.12 -10.92
CA SER A 148 18.25 -15.73 -10.86
C SER A 148 17.96 -16.68 -12.01
N SER A 149 17.19 -17.72 -11.74
CA SER A 149 16.58 -18.59 -12.75
C SER A 149 15.63 -17.82 -13.70
N HIS A 150 15.20 -16.61 -13.30
CA HIS A 150 14.29 -15.74 -14.03
C HIS A 150 15.00 -14.62 -14.82
N ARG A 151 16.32 -14.71 -15.03
CA ARG A 151 17.13 -13.66 -15.66
C ARG A 151 16.52 -13.08 -16.94
N ASP A 152 16.09 -13.94 -17.86
CA ASP A 152 15.54 -13.48 -19.16
C ASP A 152 14.21 -12.72 -18.98
N LYS A 153 13.42 -13.09 -17.98
CA LYS A 153 12.19 -12.37 -17.65
C LYS A 153 12.47 -11.02 -16.98
N TYR A 154 13.53 -10.93 -16.20
CA TYR A 154 13.96 -9.68 -15.59
C TYR A 154 14.43 -8.66 -16.62
N VAL A 155 15.12 -9.06 -17.68
CA VAL A 155 15.49 -8.16 -18.79
C VAL A 155 14.24 -7.51 -19.40
N ALA A 156 13.20 -8.31 -19.69
CA ALA A 156 11.95 -7.80 -20.24
C ALA A 156 11.17 -6.93 -19.22
N MET A 157 11.22 -7.27 -17.94
CA MET A 157 10.57 -6.49 -16.88
C MET A 157 11.26 -5.15 -16.67
N GLU A 158 12.57 -5.10 -16.65
CA GLU A 158 13.35 -3.88 -16.51
C GLU A 158 13.06 -2.91 -17.66
N ALA A 159 13.03 -3.40 -18.89
CA ALA A 159 12.64 -2.61 -20.05
C ALA A 159 11.22 -2.00 -19.93
N ARG A 160 10.30 -2.69 -19.26
CA ARG A 160 8.96 -2.15 -18.98
C ARG A 160 8.96 -1.12 -17.84
N LEU A 161 9.76 -1.33 -16.80
CA LEU A 161 9.86 -0.41 -15.66
C LEU A 161 10.51 0.92 -16.05
N THR A 162 11.46 0.89 -16.98
CA THR A 162 12.18 2.08 -17.47
C THR A 162 11.51 2.79 -18.64
N LYS A 163 10.48 2.18 -19.25
CA LYS A 163 9.77 2.75 -20.40
C LYS A 163 9.02 4.03 -19.99
N VAL A 164 9.28 5.13 -20.67
CA VAL A 164 8.54 6.38 -20.55
C VAL A 164 7.22 6.27 -21.32
N GLY A 165 6.09 6.53 -20.66
CA GLY A 165 4.77 6.52 -21.29
C GLY A 165 3.72 5.73 -20.52
N PRO A 166 2.45 5.73 -21.00
CA PRO A 166 1.38 5.00 -20.35
C PRO A 166 1.69 3.50 -20.24
N ALA A 167 1.20 2.88 -19.18
CA ALA A 167 1.25 1.43 -19.04
C ALA A 167 0.40 0.81 -20.18
N ALA A 168 1.04 -0.02 -21.00
CA ALA A 168 0.34 -0.86 -21.97
C ALA A 168 -0.01 -2.17 -21.31
#